data_1a396c71a26f0a4facd5d5185d14e2a1
#
_entry.id   1a396c71a26f0a4facd5d5185d14e2a1
#
_cell.length_a   1.000
_cell.length_b   1.000
_cell.length_c   1.000
_cell.angle_alpha   90.00
_cell.angle_beta   90.00
_cell.angle_gamma   90.00
#
_symmetry.space_group_name_H-M   'P 1'
#
loop_
_entity.id
_entity.type
_entity.pdbx_description
1 polymer ?
#
loop_
_entity_poly.entity_id
_entity_poly.type
_entity_poly.pdbx_seq_one_letter_code
_entity_poly.pdbx_strand_id
1 'polypeptide(L)'
;MFDKKVYCQRRALLTERLRSGVLLLPGLAPSPVNFAANPYPFRQDSSFLYYCGLNQPNFTLLIDIDSGRETLYGPEDSLEDVIWTGPRPSLNELATRVGIAFADSPERMKMAVQEALAADRTVHYLPSYRPDQLLTLSRLLAVSPERVNEGASQDLIKTVVFQRSVKTAGEVAEVESALGLCRKLFQTLLKHLRQENNAVALAGILEGIAKASGCRFAFPPIITSRGEILHNQPDNVPFKP
;
A
#
# COMPACT_ATOMS: atom_id res chain seq x y z
N MET A 1 -10.21 0.10 -8.33
CA MET A 1 -10.35 -1.16 -7.55
C MET A 1 -10.80 -2.23 -8.51
N PHE A 2 -10.17 -3.41 -8.50
CA PHE A 2 -10.61 -4.55 -9.31
C PHE A 2 -11.90 -5.18 -8.74
N ASP A 3 -12.52 -6.06 -9.53
CA ASP A 3 -13.60 -6.92 -9.04
C ASP A 3 -13.11 -7.80 -7.89
N LYS A 4 -13.98 -8.08 -6.91
CA LYS A 4 -13.64 -8.90 -5.73
C LYS A 4 -13.09 -10.28 -6.08
N LYS A 5 -13.51 -10.87 -7.21
CA LYS A 5 -13.01 -12.17 -7.67
C LYS A 5 -11.50 -12.17 -7.92
N VAL A 6 -10.94 -11.03 -8.37
CA VAL A 6 -9.49 -10.88 -8.58
C VAL A 6 -8.74 -11.03 -7.27
N TYR A 7 -9.20 -10.38 -6.20
CA TYR A 7 -8.58 -10.47 -4.88
C TYR A 7 -8.71 -11.88 -4.28
N CYS A 8 -9.89 -12.50 -4.39
CA CYS A 8 -10.10 -13.88 -3.96
C CYS A 8 -9.15 -14.84 -4.66
N GLN A 9 -9.00 -14.75 -5.98
CA GLN A 9 -8.09 -15.59 -6.76
C GLN A 9 -6.62 -15.39 -6.35
N ARG A 10 -6.19 -14.14 -6.15
CA ARG A 10 -4.82 -13.83 -5.70
C ARG A 10 -4.53 -14.45 -4.34
N ARG A 11 -5.47 -14.36 -3.39
CA ARG A 11 -5.32 -14.94 -2.06
C ARG A 11 -5.34 -16.46 -2.09
N ALA A 12 -6.23 -17.06 -2.88
CA ALA A 12 -6.26 -18.53 -3.05
C ALA A 12 -4.93 -19.08 -3.58
N LEU A 13 -4.36 -18.47 -4.63
CA LEU A 13 -3.05 -18.86 -5.17
C LEU A 13 -1.92 -18.64 -4.16
N LEU A 14 -2.01 -17.64 -3.30
CA LEU A 14 -1.03 -17.37 -2.26
C LEU A 14 -1.03 -18.47 -1.19
N THR A 15 -2.21 -18.83 -0.69
CA THR A 15 -2.38 -19.87 0.34
C THR A 15 -2.05 -21.25 -0.16
N GLU A 16 -2.40 -21.59 -1.41
CA GLU A 16 -2.03 -22.86 -2.05
C GLU A 16 -0.51 -23.09 -2.05
N ARG A 17 0.29 -22.05 -2.26
CA ARG A 17 1.75 -22.13 -2.27
C ARG A 17 2.38 -22.20 -0.89
N LEU A 18 1.79 -21.55 0.11
CA LEU A 18 2.30 -21.57 1.48
C LEU A 18 1.95 -22.86 2.23
N ARG A 19 0.86 -23.54 1.86
CA ARG A 19 0.37 -24.84 2.33
C ARG A 19 -0.17 -24.88 3.76
N SER A 20 0.45 -24.24 4.72
CA SER A 20 0.04 -24.29 6.14
C SER A 20 0.46 -23.04 6.90
N GLY A 21 -0.06 -22.86 8.12
CA GLY A 21 0.26 -21.76 9.02
C GLY A 21 -0.70 -20.57 8.92
N VAL A 22 -0.25 -19.41 9.34
CA VAL A 22 -1.03 -18.17 9.34
C VAL A 22 -0.32 -17.12 8.49
N LEU A 23 -1.02 -16.55 7.53
CA LEU A 23 -0.51 -15.43 6.74
C LEU A 23 -0.97 -14.10 7.37
N LEU A 24 -0.02 -13.24 7.70
CA LEU A 24 -0.24 -11.90 8.22
C LEU A 24 0.22 -10.86 7.21
N LEU A 25 -0.71 -10.08 6.67
CA LEU A 25 -0.44 -8.93 5.79
C LEU A 25 -0.95 -7.65 6.47
N PRO A 26 -0.10 -6.98 7.26
CA PRO A 26 -0.47 -5.70 7.86
C PRO A 26 -0.47 -4.60 6.81
N GLY A 27 -1.52 -3.78 6.84
CA GLY A 27 -1.53 -2.52 6.14
C GLY A 27 -0.77 -1.44 6.91
N LEU A 28 -0.70 -0.25 6.34
CA LEU A 28 0.01 0.88 6.91
C LEU A 28 -0.92 1.75 7.77
N ALA A 29 -0.33 2.41 8.76
CA ALA A 29 -0.93 3.52 9.48
C ALA A 29 -0.61 4.86 8.78
N PRO A 30 -1.39 5.94 9.03
CA PRO A 30 -1.02 7.29 8.61
C PRO A 30 0.32 7.71 9.23
N SER A 31 1.12 8.46 8.49
CA SER A 31 2.38 9.02 8.99
C SER A 31 2.22 10.51 9.21
N PRO A 32 2.44 11.05 10.42
CA PRO A 32 2.31 12.48 10.68
C PRO A 32 3.45 13.28 10.03
N VAL A 33 3.14 14.49 9.57
CA VAL A 33 4.13 15.48 9.10
C VAL A 33 4.83 16.13 10.30
N ASN A 34 4.06 16.77 11.17
CA ASN A 34 4.56 17.53 12.33
C ASN A 34 3.74 17.33 13.61
N PHE A 35 2.50 16.84 13.49
CA PHE A 35 1.65 16.44 14.62
C PHE A 35 0.60 15.43 14.13
N ALA A 36 -0.03 14.68 15.06
CA ALA A 36 -0.86 13.52 14.77
C ALA A 36 -2.02 13.79 13.79
N ALA A 37 -2.66 14.94 13.88
CA ALA A 37 -3.81 15.30 13.03
C ALA A 37 -3.41 15.89 11.66
N ASN A 38 -2.09 16.00 11.35
CA ASN A 38 -1.60 16.47 10.06
C ASN A 38 -0.77 15.35 9.38
N PRO A 39 -1.39 14.33 8.80
CA PRO A 39 -0.67 13.26 8.14
C PRO A 39 -0.25 13.62 6.71
N TYR A 40 0.82 12.97 6.23
CA TYR A 40 1.10 12.91 4.80
C TYR A 40 -0.06 12.26 4.03
N PRO A 41 -0.22 12.58 2.73
CA PRO A 41 -1.21 11.90 1.90
C PRO A 41 -1.03 10.39 1.98
N PHE A 42 -2.07 9.70 2.45
CA PHE A 42 -2.00 8.26 2.70
C PHE A 42 -1.92 7.46 1.40
N ARG A 43 -1.09 6.45 1.39
CA ARG A 43 -1.05 5.37 0.42
C ARG A 43 -0.77 4.06 1.15
N GLN A 44 -1.61 3.08 0.90
CA GLN A 44 -1.49 1.76 1.49
C GLN A 44 -0.29 0.98 0.93
N ASP A 45 0.21 0.00 1.68
CA ASP A 45 1.23 -0.96 1.23
C ASP A 45 0.85 -1.63 -0.08
N SER A 46 1.82 -1.80 -0.96
CA SER A 46 1.58 -2.34 -2.31
C SER A 46 1.13 -3.81 -2.29
N SER A 47 1.63 -4.62 -1.36
CA SER A 47 1.22 -6.02 -1.25
C SER A 47 -0.16 -6.13 -0.62
N PHE A 48 -0.46 -5.32 0.41
CA PHE A 48 -1.81 -5.23 0.95
C PHE A 48 -2.82 -4.80 -0.13
N LEU A 49 -2.51 -3.78 -0.93
CA LEU A 49 -3.36 -3.36 -2.06
C LEU A 49 -3.56 -4.47 -3.09
N TYR A 50 -2.51 -5.25 -3.37
CA TYR A 50 -2.58 -6.34 -4.33
C TYR A 50 -3.55 -7.45 -3.89
N TYR A 51 -3.55 -7.79 -2.60
CA TYR A 51 -4.37 -8.87 -2.04
C TYR A 51 -5.73 -8.44 -1.49
N CYS A 52 -5.88 -7.17 -1.09
CA CYS A 52 -7.10 -6.64 -0.47
C CYS A 52 -7.78 -5.53 -1.28
N GLY A 53 -7.04 -4.73 -2.06
CA GLY A 53 -7.62 -3.63 -2.84
C GLY A 53 -8.09 -2.42 -2.02
N LEU A 54 -7.92 -2.43 -0.70
CA LEU A 54 -8.36 -1.37 0.20
C LEU A 54 -7.25 -0.35 0.43
N ASN A 55 -7.50 0.93 0.18
CA ASN A 55 -6.54 2.02 0.38
C ASN A 55 -6.86 2.86 1.63
N GLN A 56 -7.44 2.25 2.66
CA GLN A 56 -7.65 2.87 3.96
C GLN A 56 -6.58 2.40 4.95
N PRO A 57 -6.21 3.24 5.94
CA PRO A 57 -5.20 2.91 6.95
C PRO A 57 -5.70 1.92 8.01
N ASN A 58 -4.76 1.36 8.76
CA ASN A 58 -4.98 0.58 9.96
C ASN A 58 -5.71 -0.76 9.75
N PHE A 59 -5.75 -1.29 8.55
CA PHE A 59 -6.28 -2.63 8.29
C PHE A 59 -5.18 -3.67 8.24
N THR A 60 -5.53 -4.89 8.61
CA THR A 60 -4.66 -6.07 8.50
C THR A 60 -5.47 -7.23 7.94
N LEU A 61 -4.94 -7.91 6.95
CA LEU A 61 -5.46 -9.19 6.49
C LEU A 61 -4.73 -10.32 7.24
N LEU A 62 -5.48 -11.22 7.83
CA LEU A 62 -4.98 -12.48 8.36
C LEU A 62 -5.71 -13.63 7.67
N ILE A 63 -4.95 -14.58 7.17
CA ILE A 63 -5.48 -15.80 6.57
C ILE A 63 -4.96 -16.99 7.38
N ASP A 64 -5.85 -17.71 7.99
CA ASP A 64 -5.55 -19.02 8.56
C ASP A 64 -5.56 -20.03 7.41
N ILE A 65 -4.38 -20.45 6.98
CA ILE A 65 -4.21 -21.30 5.79
C ILE A 65 -4.78 -22.69 6.03
N ASP A 66 -4.66 -23.20 7.25
CA ASP A 66 -5.06 -24.56 7.60
C ASP A 66 -6.59 -24.71 7.61
N SER A 67 -7.32 -23.67 8.03
CA SER A 67 -8.79 -23.64 8.02
C SER A 67 -9.38 -22.95 6.78
N GLY A 68 -8.57 -22.26 6.00
CA GLY A 68 -9.03 -21.45 4.88
C GLY A 68 -9.75 -20.16 5.29
N ARG A 69 -9.71 -19.78 6.57
CA ARG A 69 -10.41 -18.60 7.08
C ARG A 69 -9.63 -17.31 6.78
N GLU A 70 -10.28 -16.42 6.04
CA GLU A 70 -9.78 -15.06 5.76
C GLU A 70 -10.52 -14.06 6.66
N THR A 71 -9.79 -13.21 7.37
CA THR A 71 -10.36 -12.18 8.24
C THR A 71 -9.69 -10.83 7.98
N LEU A 72 -10.50 -9.79 7.75
CA LEU A 72 -10.05 -8.41 7.71
C LEU A 72 -10.16 -7.83 9.12
N TYR A 73 -9.05 -7.39 9.65
CA TYR A 73 -9.00 -6.71 10.95
C TYR A 73 -8.80 -5.21 10.77
N GLY A 74 -9.52 -4.43 11.55
CA GLY A 74 -9.40 -2.98 11.51
C GLY A 74 -10.28 -2.30 12.55
N PRO A 75 -10.09 -0.99 12.76
CA PRO A 75 -10.92 -0.21 13.67
C PRO A 75 -12.32 -0.01 13.05
N GLU A 76 -13.33 0.07 13.90
CA GLU A 76 -14.62 0.68 13.55
C GLU A 76 -14.56 2.18 13.80
N ASP A 77 -15.31 2.95 13.05
CA ASP A 77 -15.39 4.39 13.23
C ASP A 77 -16.11 4.73 14.54
N SER A 78 -15.49 5.58 15.35
CA SER A 78 -16.14 6.22 16.48
C SER A 78 -17.09 7.33 16.03
N LEU A 79 -17.95 7.80 16.93
CA LEU A 79 -18.80 8.96 16.64
C LEU A 79 -17.96 10.19 16.30
N GLU A 80 -16.80 10.36 16.94
CA GLU A 80 -15.87 11.46 16.66
C GLU A 80 -15.31 11.33 15.23
N ASP A 81 -14.92 10.14 14.79
CA ASP A 81 -14.46 9.92 13.41
C ASP A 81 -15.54 10.31 12.40
N VAL A 82 -16.79 9.95 12.65
CA VAL A 82 -17.93 10.32 11.77
C VAL A 82 -18.15 11.82 11.72
N ILE A 83 -17.99 12.52 12.84
CA ILE A 83 -18.10 14.00 12.89
C ILE A 83 -17.00 14.64 12.04
N TRP A 84 -15.77 14.15 12.13
CA TRP A 84 -14.63 14.74 11.42
C TRP A 84 -14.55 14.36 9.94
N THR A 85 -14.92 13.14 9.57
CA THR A 85 -14.67 12.62 8.23
C THR A 85 -15.94 12.31 7.43
N GLY A 86 -17.10 12.41 8.04
CA GLY A 86 -18.36 11.92 7.53
C GLY A 86 -18.48 10.38 7.67
N PRO A 87 -19.68 9.82 7.41
CA PRO A 87 -19.89 8.38 7.50
C PRO A 87 -19.06 7.63 6.46
N ARG A 88 -18.39 6.57 6.88
CA ARG A 88 -17.62 5.67 6.03
C ARG A 88 -18.23 4.27 6.03
N PRO A 89 -17.95 3.43 5.01
CA PRO A 89 -18.39 2.05 5.04
C PRO A 89 -17.82 1.31 6.27
N SER A 90 -18.66 0.51 6.91
CA SER A 90 -18.26 -0.34 8.04
C SER A 90 -17.15 -1.33 7.63
N LEU A 91 -16.45 -1.87 8.61
CA LEU A 91 -15.42 -2.89 8.39
C LEU A 91 -15.99 -4.13 7.64
N ASN A 92 -17.22 -4.55 8.01
CA ASN A 92 -17.90 -5.66 7.34
C ASN A 92 -18.24 -5.37 5.87
N GLU A 93 -18.70 -4.16 5.55
CA GLU A 93 -18.94 -3.75 4.17
C GLU A 93 -17.64 -3.73 3.35
N LEU A 94 -16.54 -3.23 3.93
CA LEU A 94 -15.23 -3.22 3.28
C LEU A 94 -14.71 -4.65 3.04
N ALA A 95 -14.81 -5.54 4.02
CA ALA A 95 -14.46 -6.95 3.87
C ALA A 95 -15.26 -7.61 2.73
N THR A 96 -16.57 -7.41 2.71
CA THR A 96 -17.47 -7.94 1.67
C THR A 96 -17.11 -7.45 0.27
N ARG A 97 -16.73 -6.16 0.11
CA ARG A 97 -16.31 -5.58 -1.18
C ARG A 97 -15.10 -6.27 -1.79
N VAL A 98 -14.24 -6.83 -0.96
CA VAL A 98 -13.01 -7.52 -1.39
C VAL A 98 -13.09 -9.05 -1.26
N GLY A 99 -14.30 -9.56 -0.98
CA GLY A 99 -14.58 -11.00 -0.92
C GLY A 99 -14.02 -11.69 0.31
N ILE A 100 -13.90 -10.98 1.44
CA ILE A 100 -13.52 -11.52 2.75
C ILE A 100 -14.82 -11.68 3.56
N ALA A 101 -15.04 -12.88 4.11
CA ALA A 101 -16.28 -13.22 4.82
C ALA A 101 -16.31 -12.76 6.28
N PHE A 102 -15.15 -12.58 6.90
CA PHE A 102 -15.04 -12.25 8.30
C PHE A 102 -14.32 -10.92 8.50
N ALA A 103 -14.80 -10.15 9.46
CA ALA A 103 -14.18 -8.91 9.88
C ALA A 103 -14.19 -8.84 11.42
N ASP A 104 -13.13 -8.29 12.02
CA ASP A 104 -13.00 -8.23 13.48
C ASP A 104 -12.05 -7.10 13.91
N SER A 105 -11.97 -6.84 15.21
CA SER A 105 -11.17 -5.79 15.81
C SER A 105 -9.65 -6.08 15.79
N PRO A 106 -8.80 -5.06 15.93
CA PRO A 106 -7.35 -5.23 16.05
C PRO A 106 -6.94 -6.07 17.27
N GLU A 107 -7.72 -6.04 18.37
CA GLU A 107 -7.47 -6.83 19.57
C GLU A 107 -7.63 -8.32 19.29
N ARG A 108 -8.65 -8.69 18.51
CA ARG A 108 -8.88 -10.07 18.08
C ARG A 108 -7.78 -10.57 17.14
N MET A 109 -7.26 -9.70 16.27
CA MET A 109 -6.08 -10.02 15.44
C MET A 109 -4.88 -10.39 16.31
N LYS A 110 -4.59 -9.59 17.33
CA LYS A 110 -3.49 -9.86 18.26
C LYS A 110 -3.65 -11.23 18.94
N MET A 111 -4.86 -11.55 19.41
CA MET A 111 -5.15 -12.85 20.00
C MET A 111 -4.92 -13.99 19.00
N ALA A 112 -5.43 -13.88 17.78
CA ALA A 112 -5.27 -14.90 16.74
C ALA A 112 -3.78 -15.18 16.39
N VAL A 113 -2.95 -14.13 16.32
CA VAL A 113 -1.51 -14.29 16.11
C VAL A 113 -0.84 -14.97 17.30
N GLN A 114 -1.19 -14.57 18.53
CA GLN A 114 -0.64 -15.18 19.75
C GLN A 114 -1.04 -16.64 19.90
N GLU A 115 -2.28 -17.00 19.58
CA GLU A 115 -2.76 -18.38 19.56
C GLU A 115 -1.99 -19.23 18.54
N ALA A 116 -1.73 -18.69 17.34
CA ALA A 116 -0.92 -19.37 16.33
C ALA A 116 0.51 -19.62 16.81
N LEU A 117 1.15 -18.62 17.42
CA LEU A 117 2.50 -18.75 17.98
C LEU A 117 2.54 -19.75 19.15
N ALA A 118 1.55 -19.72 20.05
CA ALA A 118 1.46 -20.67 21.17
C ALA A 118 1.24 -22.12 20.71
N ALA A 119 0.64 -22.31 19.54
CA ALA A 119 0.46 -23.62 18.91
C ALA A 119 1.63 -24.03 18.00
N ASP A 120 2.76 -23.31 18.06
CA ASP A 120 3.97 -23.51 17.23
C ASP A 120 3.68 -23.51 15.71
N ARG A 121 2.64 -22.74 15.30
CA ARG A 121 2.30 -22.57 13.88
C ARG A 121 3.16 -21.48 13.25
N THR A 122 3.56 -21.68 12.03
CA THR A 122 4.32 -20.68 11.26
C THR A 122 3.46 -19.44 10.99
N VAL A 123 3.96 -18.26 11.33
CA VAL A 123 3.36 -16.99 10.95
C VAL A 123 4.14 -16.41 9.78
N HIS A 124 3.53 -16.41 8.60
CA HIS A 124 4.11 -15.85 7.38
C HIS A 124 3.83 -14.35 7.28
N TYR A 125 4.88 -13.56 7.14
CA TYR A 125 4.78 -12.12 6.92
C TYR A 125 5.91 -11.62 5.99
N LEU A 126 5.71 -10.45 5.39
CA LEU A 126 6.71 -9.80 4.54
C LEU A 126 7.64 -8.90 5.36
N PRO A 127 8.89 -8.70 4.93
CA PRO A 127 9.77 -7.76 5.59
C PRO A 127 9.22 -6.33 5.46
N SER A 128 9.38 -5.54 6.52
CA SER A 128 8.95 -4.15 6.55
C SER A 128 10.14 -3.21 6.46
N TYR A 129 9.96 -2.12 5.71
CA TYR A 129 10.91 -1.00 5.62
C TYR A 129 10.50 0.18 6.50
N ARG A 130 9.27 0.16 7.07
CA ARG A 130 8.74 1.24 7.90
C ARG A 130 8.95 0.95 9.40
N PRO A 131 9.55 1.90 10.16
CA PRO A 131 9.80 1.70 11.59
C PRO A 131 8.54 1.44 12.41
N ASP A 132 7.43 2.13 12.12
CA ASP A 132 6.14 1.94 12.79
C ASP A 132 5.58 0.53 12.60
N GLN A 133 5.70 -0.02 11.39
CA GLN A 133 5.29 -1.37 11.07
C GLN A 133 6.23 -2.41 11.70
N LEU A 134 7.54 -2.16 11.73
CA LEU A 134 8.51 -3.01 12.43
C LEU A 134 8.17 -3.12 13.93
N LEU A 135 7.86 -2.00 14.59
CA LEU A 135 7.45 -2.00 16.00
C LEU A 135 6.12 -2.74 16.21
N THR A 136 5.18 -2.62 15.29
CA THR A 136 3.91 -3.36 15.35
C THR A 136 4.14 -4.86 15.22
N LEU A 137 4.90 -5.30 14.22
CA LEU A 137 5.25 -6.71 14.03
C LEU A 137 6.08 -7.25 15.21
N SER A 138 7.03 -6.49 15.73
CA SER A 138 7.83 -6.84 16.92
C SER A 138 6.94 -7.19 18.11
N ARG A 139 5.93 -6.35 18.38
CA ARG A 139 4.98 -6.59 19.49
C ARG A 139 4.06 -7.77 19.24
N LEU A 140 3.61 -7.97 18.00
CA LEU A 140 2.73 -9.09 17.63
C LEU A 140 3.46 -10.43 17.70
N LEU A 141 4.70 -10.48 17.24
CA LEU A 141 5.50 -11.70 17.10
C LEU A 141 6.38 -11.98 18.34
N ALA A 142 6.40 -11.08 19.32
CA ALA A 142 7.25 -11.15 20.50
C ALA A 142 8.75 -11.31 20.17
N VAL A 143 9.23 -10.62 19.13
CA VAL A 143 10.65 -10.57 18.72
C VAL A 143 11.16 -9.14 18.74
N SER A 144 12.46 -8.93 18.89
CA SER A 144 13.01 -7.57 18.85
C SER A 144 12.87 -6.93 17.45
N PRO A 145 12.71 -5.59 17.33
CA PRO A 145 12.51 -4.91 16.05
C PRO A 145 13.63 -5.22 15.03
N GLU A 146 14.86 -5.38 15.48
CA GLU A 146 16.03 -5.67 14.63
C GLU A 146 15.90 -7.05 13.96
N ARG A 147 15.24 -8.00 14.63
CA ARG A 147 15.09 -9.37 14.16
C ARG A 147 13.81 -9.62 13.36
N VAL A 148 12.88 -8.67 13.32
CA VAL A 148 11.61 -8.84 12.59
C VAL A 148 11.86 -9.25 11.14
N ASN A 149 12.74 -8.55 10.44
CA ASN A 149 12.99 -8.82 9.03
C ASN A 149 13.78 -10.11 8.78
N GLU A 150 14.53 -10.60 9.76
CA GLU A 150 15.22 -11.91 9.68
C GLU A 150 14.23 -13.07 9.67
N GLY A 151 13.12 -12.94 10.42
CA GLY A 151 12.05 -13.91 10.48
C GLY A 151 11.03 -13.84 9.36
N ALA A 152 11.17 -12.91 8.40
CA ALA A 152 10.25 -12.79 7.27
C ALA A 152 10.23 -14.05 6.41
N SER A 153 9.03 -14.49 6.01
CA SER A 153 8.85 -15.75 5.28
C SER A 153 9.39 -15.70 3.86
N GLN A 154 10.46 -16.45 3.60
CA GLN A 154 11.07 -16.57 2.27
C GLN A 154 10.09 -17.14 1.23
N ASP A 155 9.23 -18.09 1.63
CA ASP A 155 8.24 -18.68 0.74
C ASP A 155 7.15 -17.67 0.38
N LEU A 156 6.72 -16.84 1.34
CA LEU A 156 5.80 -15.75 1.06
C LEU A 156 6.42 -14.73 0.11
N ILE A 157 7.67 -14.31 0.34
CA ILE A 157 8.38 -13.38 -0.55
C ILE A 157 8.44 -13.92 -1.97
N LYS A 158 8.90 -15.17 -2.15
CA LYS A 158 8.98 -15.81 -3.47
C LYS A 158 7.61 -15.90 -4.15
N THR A 159 6.56 -16.23 -3.38
CA THR A 159 5.21 -16.36 -3.91
C THR A 159 4.66 -15.00 -4.36
N VAL A 160 4.83 -13.95 -3.57
CA VAL A 160 4.43 -12.58 -3.92
C VAL A 160 5.18 -12.10 -5.17
N VAL A 161 6.49 -12.32 -5.25
CA VAL A 161 7.30 -11.98 -6.42
C VAL A 161 6.78 -12.73 -7.65
N PHE A 162 6.56 -14.04 -7.56
CA PHE A 162 6.05 -14.84 -8.66
C PHE A 162 4.71 -14.33 -9.19
N GLN A 163 3.73 -14.08 -8.29
CA GLN A 163 2.41 -13.62 -8.69
C GLN A 163 2.43 -12.23 -9.32
N ARG A 164 3.27 -11.31 -8.82
CA ARG A 164 3.35 -9.94 -9.31
C ARG A 164 4.25 -9.76 -10.53
N SER A 165 5.11 -10.73 -10.83
CA SER A 165 6.02 -10.66 -11.99
C SER A 165 5.27 -10.75 -13.32
N VAL A 166 4.23 -11.60 -13.40
CA VAL A 166 3.40 -11.76 -14.59
C VAL A 166 2.09 -11.00 -14.40
N LYS A 167 1.84 -10.00 -15.25
CA LYS A 167 0.67 -9.13 -15.17
C LYS A 167 -0.53 -9.78 -15.84
N THR A 168 -1.68 -9.70 -15.18
CA THR A 168 -2.97 -10.07 -15.78
C THR A 168 -3.41 -9.02 -16.82
N ALA A 169 -4.34 -9.36 -17.69
CA ALA A 169 -4.89 -8.42 -18.66
C ALA A 169 -5.49 -7.15 -17.98
N GLY A 170 -6.14 -7.30 -16.82
CA GLY A 170 -6.66 -6.17 -16.06
C GLY A 170 -5.55 -5.25 -15.52
N GLU A 171 -4.43 -5.82 -15.05
CA GLU A 171 -3.27 -5.03 -14.62
C GLU A 171 -2.59 -4.32 -15.79
N VAL A 172 -2.52 -4.95 -16.95
CA VAL A 172 -2.01 -4.32 -18.19
C VAL A 172 -2.91 -3.13 -18.57
N ALA A 173 -4.23 -3.28 -18.53
CA ALA A 173 -5.16 -2.19 -18.82
C ALA A 173 -4.98 -0.98 -17.89
N GLU A 174 -4.73 -1.20 -16.60
CA GLU A 174 -4.41 -0.11 -15.65
C GLU A 174 -3.08 0.58 -15.97
N VAL A 175 -2.06 -0.18 -16.38
CA VAL A 175 -0.77 0.38 -16.82
C VAL A 175 -0.96 1.22 -18.09
N GLU A 176 -1.70 0.75 -19.07
CA GLU A 176 -2.01 1.49 -20.31
C GLU A 176 -2.77 2.80 -20.01
N SER A 177 -3.73 2.74 -19.09
CA SER A 177 -4.46 3.94 -18.65
C SER A 177 -3.50 4.96 -18.00
N ALA A 178 -2.58 4.52 -17.15
CA ALA A 178 -1.57 5.39 -16.54
C ALA A 178 -0.61 5.98 -17.58
N LEU A 179 -0.21 5.22 -18.61
CA LEU A 179 0.61 5.69 -19.73
C LEU A 179 -0.10 6.77 -20.54
N GLY A 180 -1.42 6.70 -20.70
CA GLY A 180 -2.22 7.76 -21.31
C GLY A 180 -2.07 9.10 -20.58
N LEU A 181 -2.08 9.08 -19.24
CA LEU A 181 -1.81 10.28 -18.43
C LEU A 181 -0.35 10.72 -18.55
N CYS A 182 0.61 9.81 -18.51
CA CYS A 182 2.03 10.13 -18.69
C CYS A 182 2.27 10.84 -20.03
N ARG A 183 1.67 10.37 -21.11
CA ARG A 183 1.73 11.04 -22.43
C ARG A 183 1.24 12.49 -22.36
N LYS A 184 0.11 12.75 -21.68
CA LYS A 184 -0.43 14.09 -21.47
C LYS A 184 0.54 14.97 -20.68
N LEU A 185 1.17 14.42 -19.65
CA LEU A 185 2.17 15.14 -18.83
C LEU A 185 3.39 15.53 -19.68
N PHE A 186 3.95 14.61 -20.48
CA PHE A 186 5.06 14.91 -21.37
C PHE A 186 4.71 15.95 -22.43
N GLN A 187 3.54 15.86 -23.04
CA GLN A 187 3.07 16.87 -24.00
C GLN A 187 2.93 18.25 -23.36
N THR A 188 2.46 18.30 -22.11
CA THR A 188 2.36 19.56 -21.36
C THR A 188 3.74 20.09 -20.99
N LEU A 189 4.65 19.24 -20.54
CA LEU A 189 6.05 19.62 -20.28
C LEU A 189 6.68 20.31 -21.52
N LEU A 190 6.57 19.68 -22.68
CA LEU A 190 7.13 20.24 -23.92
C LEU A 190 6.54 21.60 -24.30
N LYS A 191 5.25 21.83 -24.03
CA LYS A 191 4.60 23.13 -24.29
C LYS A 191 5.10 24.23 -23.34
N HIS A 192 5.30 23.90 -22.08
CA HIS A 192 5.68 24.85 -21.03
C HIS A 192 7.19 25.04 -20.89
N LEU A 193 8.01 24.14 -21.42
CA LEU A 193 9.47 24.20 -21.31
C LEU A 193 10.09 25.52 -21.80
N ARG A 194 9.45 26.17 -22.78
CA ARG A 194 9.92 27.49 -23.31
C ARG A 194 9.30 28.68 -22.58
N GLN A 195 8.28 28.47 -21.79
CA GLN A 195 7.53 29.52 -21.08
C GLN A 195 7.99 29.66 -19.64
N GLU A 196 8.23 28.50 -19.01
CA GLU A 196 8.72 28.43 -17.64
C GLU A 196 10.25 28.35 -17.62
N ASN A 197 10.84 29.11 -16.74
CA ASN A 197 12.29 29.25 -16.69
C ASN A 197 12.98 28.44 -15.59
N ASN A 198 12.21 27.65 -14.79
CA ASN A 198 12.79 26.82 -13.73
C ASN A 198 12.04 25.49 -13.53
N ALA A 199 12.71 24.55 -12.89
CA ALA A 199 12.22 23.19 -12.68
C ALA A 199 11.01 23.10 -11.72
N VAL A 200 10.95 23.96 -10.70
CA VAL A 200 9.86 23.97 -9.73
C VAL A 200 8.53 24.36 -10.36
N ALA A 201 8.52 25.38 -11.23
CA ALA A 201 7.31 25.79 -11.94
C ALA A 201 6.79 24.65 -12.84
N LEU A 202 7.67 23.99 -13.59
CA LEU A 202 7.30 22.84 -14.41
C LEU A 202 6.78 21.66 -13.55
N ALA A 203 7.45 21.34 -12.45
CA ALA A 203 6.99 20.29 -11.53
C ALA A 203 5.58 20.58 -11.00
N GLY A 204 5.32 21.82 -10.55
CA GLY A 204 4.01 22.27 -10.06
C GLY A 204 2.90 22.12 -11.11
N ILE A 205 3.16 22.46 -12.38
CA ILE A 205 2.19 22.27 -13.47
C ILE A 205 1.87 20.78 -13.64
N LEU A 206 2.88 19.92 -13.70
CA LEU A 206 2.69 18.49 -13.89
C LEU A 206 1.97 17.83 -12.71
N GLU A 207 2.33 18.20 -11.47
CA GLU A 207 1.64 17.73 -10.26
C GLU A 207 0.18 18.19 -10.23
N GLY A 208 -0.10 19.43 -10.62
CA GLY A 208 -1.45 19.95 -10.75
C GLY A 208 -2.31 19.14 -11.72
N ILE A 209 -1.76 18.78 -12.89
CA ILE A 209 -2.46 17.94 -13.88
C ILE A 209 -2.70 16.52 -13.35
N ALA A 210 -1.70 15.90 -12.73
CA ALA A 210 -1.83 14.58 -12.16
C ALA A 210 -2.94 14.58 -11.09
N LYS A 211 -2.92 15.56 -10.18
CA LYS A 211 -3.93 15.73 -9.12
C LYS A 211 -5.33 16.00 -9.68
N ALA A 212 -5.46 16.86 -10.68
CA ALA A 212 -6.73 17.14 -11.36
C ALA A 212 -7.30 15.91 -12.10
N SER A 213 -6.43 14.95 -12.45
CA SER A 213 -6.82 13.66 -13.05
C SER A 213 -7.11 12.57 -11.99
N GLY A 214 -7.21 12.92 -10.71
CA GLY A 214 -7.42 11.95 -9.62
C GLY A 214 -6.21 11.03 -9.34
N CYS A 215 -5.04 11.39 -9.88
CA CYS A 215 -3.80 10.62 -9.77
C CYS A 215 -2.75 11.39 -8.96
N ARG A 216 -1.66 10.73 -8.66
CA ARG A 216 -0.45 11.34 -8.10
C ARG A 216 0.79 10.65 -8.65
N PHE A 217 1.91 11.33 -8.60
CA PHE A 217 3.19 10.72 -8.92
C PHE A 217 3.54 9.63 -7.92
N ALA A 218 4.22 8.57 -8.39
CA ALA A 218 4.72 7.49 -7.53
C ALA A 218 5.87 7.97 -6.65
N PHE A 219 6.63 8.97 -7.11
CA PHE A 219 7.70 9.69 -6.41
C PHE A 219 7.72 11.14 -6.92
N PRO A 220 8.33 12.09 -6.20
CA PRO A 220 8.42 13.48 -6.65
C PRO A 220 9.04 13.58 -8.05
N PRO A 221 8.51 14.42 -8.95
CA PRO A 221 9.07 14.55 -10.29
C PRO A 221 10.50 15.06 -10.25
N ILE A 222 11.37 14.42 -11.02
CA ILE A 222 12.76 14.85 -11.20
C ILE A 222 12.83 15.66 -12.49
N ILE A 223 12.96 16.96 -12.36
CA ILE A 223 13.10 17.91 -13.46
C ILE A 223 14.34 18.75 -13.19
N THR A 224 15.29 18.73 -14.10
CA THR A 224 16.57 19.40 -13.90
C THR A 224 17.22 19.73 -15.24
N SER A 225 18.02 20.80 -15.27
CA SER A 225 18.97 21.09 -16.37
C SER A 225 20.30 20.36 -16.22
N ARG A 226 20.49 19.65 -15.09
CA ARG A 226 21.70 18.92 -14.74
C ARG A 226 21.43 17.43 -14.69
N GLY A 227 21.16 16.82 -15.85
CA GLY A 227 20.81 15.41 -15.99
C GLY A 227 21.92 14.43 -15.55
N GLU A 228 23.14 14.92 -15.34
CA GLU A 228 24.25 14.15 -14.74
C GLU A 228 24.05 13.86 -13.25
N ILE A 229 23.14 14.59 -12.57
CA ILE A 229 22.74 14.35 -11.17
C ILE A 229 21.43 13.59 -11.18
N LEU A 230 21.48 12.28 -10.92
CA LEU A 230 20.35 11.37 -11.15
C LEU A 230 19.11 11.62 -10.25
N HIS A 231 19.28 12.10 -9.04
CA HIS A 231 18.19 12.36 -8.10
C HIS A 231 18.13 13.83 -7.68
N ASN A 232 18.40 14.73 -8.63
CA ASN A 232 18.31 16.16 -8.35
C ASN A 232 16.85 16.57 -8.14
N GLN A 233 16.60 17.33 -7.07
CA GLN A 233 15.28 17.90 -6.82
C GLN A 233 15.06 19.14 -7.72
N PRO A 234 13.82 19.39 -8.16
CA PRO A 234 13.50 20.63 -8.85
C PRO A 234 13.87 21.85 -8.00
N ASP A 235 14.53 22.82 -8.58
CA ASP A 235 14.96 24.06 -7.95
C ASP A 235 14.42 25.29 -8.70
N ASN A 236 14.57 26.46 -8.08
CA ASN A 236 14.15 27.75 -8.65
C ASN A 236 15.24 28.40 -9.51
N VAL A 237 16.34 27.71 -9.77
CA VAL A 237 17.41 28.24 -10.63
C VAL A 237 16.90 28.32 -12.06
N PRO A 238 16.98 29.50 -12.71
CA PRO A 238 16.58 29.63 -14.12
C PRO A 238 17.38 28.69 -15.02
N PHE A 239 16.70 28.08 -15.97
CA PHE A 239 17.39 27.33 -17.01
C PHE A 239 18.29 28.28 -17.80
N LYS A 240 19.52 27.86 -18.06
CA LYS A 240 20.41 28.61 -18.94
C LYS A 240 19.91 28.53 -20.37
N PRO A 241 19.94 29.62 -21.12
CA PRO A 241 19.55 29.61 -22.53
C PRO A 241 20.43 28.69 -23.38
#